data_577dd33efbc6ee3b053b75fb8d8cf877
#
_entry.id   577dd33efbc6ee3b053b75fb8d8cf877
#
_cell.length_a   1.000
_cell.length_b   1.000
_cell.length_c   1.000
_cell.angle_alpha   90.00
_cell.angle_beta   90.00
_cell.angle_gamma   90.00
#
_symmetry.space_group_name_H-M   'P 1'
#
loop_
_entity.id
_entity.type
_entity.pdbx_description
1 polymer ?
#
loop_
_entity_poly.entity_id
_entity_poly.type
_entity_poly.pdbx_seq_one_letter_code
_entity_poly.pdbx_strand_id
1 'polypeptide(L)'
;MRRISLICLLLATLLLVGCGARFDVTQTGYLDTKTDRHYTALSAAFEAAARGEEVGVFEDEKNGRVVTFYVIPNADASRFLTDEDGALYCADAVEPDASLWAISRILVCEEDAISVAVADIEDAAVINEIARVWFESQKDELPLESATTVRRLKMASKDFPGIYYCINYYLYEDGSAYFYDMTTRRAILVPAALGEQIPLE
;
A
#
# COMPACT_ATOMS: atom_id res chain seq x y z
N MET A 1 44.12 -27.87 19.67
CA MET A 1 43.59 -27.22 18.46
C MET A 1 42.34 -27.92 17.83
N ARG A 2 42.16 -29.24 17.86
CA ARG A 2 41.00 -29.92 17.28
C ARG A 2 39.63 -29.62 17.95
N ARG A 3 39.60 -29.31 19.26
CA ARG A 3 38.38 -29.05 20.03
C ARG A 3 37.80 -27.66 19.77
N ILE A 4 38.62 -26.67 19.46
CA ILE A 4 38.20 -25.30 19.16
C ILE A 4 37.52 -25.23 17.78
N SER A 5 38.04 -25.99 16.79
CA SER A 5 37.45 -26.10 15.45
C SER A 5 36.05 -26.69 15.48
N LEU A 6 35.77 -27.64 16.36
CA LEU A 6 34.45 -28.28 16.46
C LEU A 6 33.41 -27.35 17.07
N ILE A 7 33.80 -26.53 18.06
CA ILE A 7 32.92 -25.54 18.70
C ILE A 7 32.59 -24.39 17.74
N CYS A 8 33.58 -23.91 16.98
CA CYS A 8 33.31 -22.91 15.92
C CYS A 8 32.43 -23.44 14.80
N LEU A 9 32.57 -24.72 14.41
CA LEU A 9 31.69 -25.35 13.43
C LEU A 9 30.24 -25.53 13.96
N LEU A 10 30.09 -25.89 15.24
CA LEU A 10 28.79 -26.01 15.89
C LEU A 10 28.12 -24.62 16.07
N LEU A 11 28.88 -23.58 16.40
CA LEU A 11 28.35 -22.21 16.47
C LEU A 11 27.96 -21.70 15.07
N ALA A 12 28.74 -21.98 14.04
CA ALA A 12 28.42 -21.61 12.67
C ALA A 12 27.16 -22.31 12.14
N THR A 13 26.94 -23.60 12.50
CA THR A 13 25.70 -24.31 12.16
C THR A 13 24.50 -23.82 12.96
N LEU A 14 24.67 -23.35 14.20
CA LEU A 14 23.61 -22.72 14.98
C LEU A 14 23.19 -21.34 14.45
N LEU A 15 24.08 -20.62 13.78
CA LEU A 15 23.77 -19.34 13.11
C LEU A 15 23.09 -19.52 11.76
N LEU A 16 23.13 -20.73 11.16
CA LEU A 16 22.44 -21.04 9.90
C LEU A 16 21.01 -21.59 10.10
N VAL A 17 20.55 -21.79 11.32
CA VAL A 17 19.19 -22.25 11.66
C VAL A 17 18.23 -21.06 11.88
N GLY A 18 18.40 -19.98 11.17
CA GLY A 18 17.65 -18.71 11.36
C GLY A 18 16.81 -18.22 10.20
N CYS A 19 16.78 -18.91 9.06
CA CYS A 19 15.94 -18.54 7.91
C CYS A 19 15.02 -19.70 7.52
N GLY A 20 14.18 -20.16 8.44
CA GLY A 20 13.05 -21.02 8.10
C GLY A 20 11.81 -20.18 7.79
N ALA A 21 10.84 -20.77 7.10
CA ALA A 21 9.54 -20.15 6.91
C ALA A 21 9.00 -19.65 8.26
N ARG A 22 8.73 -18.35 8.36
CA ARG A 22 8.21 -17.72 9.56
C ARG A 22 6.70 -17.60 9.50
N PHE A 23 6.15 -17.61 8.30
CA PHE A 23 4.74 -17.39 8.08
C PHE A 23 4.08 -18.66 7.55
N ASP A 24 2.92 -18.98 8.12
CA ASP A 24 2.03 -20.03 7.65
C ASP A 24 0.84 -19.42 6.93
N VAL A 25 0.39 -20.02 5.83
CA VAL A 25 -0.84 -19.59 5.14
C VAL A 25 -2.07 -20.04 5.95
N THR A 26 -3.05 -19.15 6.03
CA THR A 26 -4.37 -19.43 6.62
C THR A 26 -5.47 -19.27 5.56
N GLN A 27 -6.72 -19.42 5.92
CA GLN A 27 -7.85 -19.21 5.00
C GLN A 27 -7.98 -17.76 4.52
N THR A 28 -7.53 -16.80 5.33
CA THR A 28 -7.74 -15.36 5.09
C THR A 28 -6.46 -14.54 5.04
N GLY A 29 -5.28 -15.18 5.13
CA GLY A 29 -4.01 -14.46 5.12
C GLY A 29 -2.84 -15.31 5.59
N TYR A 30 -1.98 -14.72 6.42
CA TYR A 30 -0.76 -15.34 6.91
C TYR A 30 -0.64 -15.22 8.44
N LEU A 31 -0.22 -16.30 9.09
CA LEU A 31 0.09 -16.35 10.51
C LEU A 31 1.60 -16.20 10.71
N ASP A 32 2.03 -15.16 11.41
CA ASP A 32 3.41 -15.06 11.90
C ASP A 32 3.60 -16.01 13.09
N THR A 33 4.23 -17.14 12.87
CA THR A 33 4.42 -18.21 13.87
C THR A 33 5.30 -17.78 15.04
N LYS A 34 6.08 -16.72 14.89
CA LYS A 34 6.94 -16.17 15.95
C LYS A 34 6.18 -15.28 16.92
N THR A 35 5.19 -14.55 16.44
CA THR A 35 4.42 -13.58 17.26
C THR A 35 2.98 -13.98 17.47
N ASP A 36 2.51 -15.08 16.85
CA ASP A 36 1.13 -15.56 16.84
C ASP A 36 0.14 -14.50 16.31
N ARG A 37 0.60 -13.67 15.34
CA ARG A 37 -0.22 -12.65 14.70
C ARG A 37 -0.69 -13.09 13.35
N HIS A 38 -1.97 -12.87 13.10
CA HIS A 38 -2.59 -13.15 11.82
C HIS A 38 -2.68 -11.87 10.98
N TYR A 39 -2.11 -11.89 9.78
CA TYR A 39 -2.09 -10.78 8.84
C TYR A 39 -3.01 -11.07 7.66
N THR A 40 -3.92 -10.14 7.37
CA THR A 40 -4.84 -10.20 6.22
C THR A 40 -4.45 -9.15 5.20
N ALA A 41 -4.46 -9.51 3.91
CA ALA A 41 -4.20 -8.55 2.85
C ALA A 41 -5.26 -7.45 2.84
N LEU A 42 -4.82 -6.21 2.74
CA LEU A 42 -5.70 -5.06 2.52
C LEU A 42 -6.09 -4.95 1.05
N SER A 43 -7.08 -4.11 0.76
CA SER A 43 -7.44 -3.80 -0.62
C SER A 43 -6.29 -3.10 -1.37
N ALA A 44 -6.29 -3.20 -2.70
CA ALA A 44 -5.30 -2.52 -3.54
C ALA A 44 -5.39 -0.98 -3.52
N ALA A 45 -6.35 -0.42 -2.76
CA ALA A 45 -6.39 1.00 -2.46
C ALA A 45 -5.34 1.42 -1.42
N PHE A 46 -4.71 0.47 -0.72
CA PHE A 46 -3.65 0.77 0.24
C PHE A 46 -2.30 0.32 -0.30
N GLU A 47 -1.30 1.19 -0.18
CA GLU A 47 0.07 0.93 -0.62
C GLU A 47 1.08 1.30 0.47
N ALA A 48 2.16 0.50 0.56
CA ALA A 48 3.30 0.87 1.39
C ALA A 48 4.14 1.96 0.70
N ALA A 49 4.57 2.96 1.47
CA ALA A 49 5.44 4.03 0.96
C ALA A 49 6.82 3.49 0.54
N ALA A 50 7.32 2.49 1.25
CA ALA A 50 8.58 1.83 0.97
C ALA A 50 8.64 0.46 1.65
N ARG A 51 9.57 -0.39 1.22
CA ARG A 51 9.95 -1.61 1.91
C ARG A 51 11.17 -1.34 2.79
N GLY A 52 11.12 -1.81 4.03
CA GLY A 52 12.21 -1.78 4.98
C GLY A 52 12.90 -3.13 5.12
N GLU A 53 13.23 -3.50 6.36
CA GLU A 53 13.90 -4.76 6.66
C GLU A 53 12.96 -5.96 6.45
N GLU A 54 13.54 -7.09 6.04
CA GLU A 54 12.84 -8.36 5.93
C GLU A 54 12.43 -8.86 7.31
N VAL A 55 11.18 -9.31 7.41
CA VAL A 55 10.61 -9.89 8.63
C VAL A 55 10.70 -11.40 8.61
N GLY A 56 10.50 -12.00 7.44
CA GLY A 56 10.52 -13.43 7.20
C GLY A 56 9.78 -13.82 5.93
N VAL A 57 9.71 -15.11 5.68
CA VAL A 57 9.13 -15.67 4.45
C VAL A 57 8.00 -16.64 4.76
N PHE A 58 7.07 -16.77 3.82
CA PHE A 58 6.18 -17.90 3.63
C PHE A 58 6.69 -18.72 2.45
N GLU A 59 6.76 -20.02 2.62
CA GLU A 59 7.18 -20.96 1.57
C GLU A 59 6.12 -22.04 1.37
N ASP A 60 5.58 -22.13 0.15
CA ASP A 60 4.73 -23.26 -0.28
C ASP A 60 5.54 -24.17 -1.17
N GLU A 61 6.16 -25.16 -0.56
CA GLU A 61 6.99 -26.15 -1.27
C GLU A 61 6.22 -26.91 -2.36
N LYS A 62 4.90 -27.07 -2.22
CA LYS A 62 4.07 -27.83 -3.17
C LYS A 62 3.85 -27.06 -4.47
N ASN A 63 3.68 -25.75 -4.37
CA ASN A 63 3.38 -24.87 -5.49
C ASN A 63 4.59 -24.02 -5.91
N GLY A 64 5.71 -24.10 -5.18
CA GLY A 64 6.91 -23.31 -5.42
C GLY A 64 6.69 -21.81 -5.19
N ARG A 65 5.70 -21.45 -4.38
CA ARG A 65 5.40 -20.05 -4.06
C ARG A 65 6.19 -19.62 -2.83
N VAL A 66 6.90 -18.52 -2.98
CA VAL A 66 7.58 -17.82 -1.88
C VAL A 66 7.02 -16.42 -1.79
N VAL A 67 6.73 -15.97 -0.58
CA VAL A 67 6.32 -14.60 -0.29
C VAL A 67 7.20 -14.07 0.83
N THR A 68 7.91 -12.99 0.57
CA THR A 68 8.79 -12.33 1.55
C THR A 68 8.07 -11.13 2.15
N PHE A 69 8.04 -11.05 3.47
CA PHE A 69 7.41 -9.95 4.19
C PHE A 69 8.45 -8.97 4.72
N TYR A 70 8.11 -7.69 4.63
CA TYR A 70 8.95 -6.58 5.04
C TYR A 70 8.23 -5.66 6.01
N VAL A 71 8.97 -5.03 6.93
CA VAL A 71 8.45 -3.88 7.66
C VAL A 71 8.24 -2.72 6.70
N ILE A 72 7.30 -1.85 7.04
CA ILE A 72 7.09 -0.59 6.34
C ILE A 72 7.76 0.50 7.17
N PRO A 73 8.73 1.25 6.63
CA PRO A 73 9.39 2.33 7.37
C PRO A 73 8.38 3.33 7.92
N ASN A 74 8.53 3.67 9.19
CA ASN A 74 7.67 4.56 9.97
C ASN A 74 6.26 4.02 10.30
N ALA A 75 5.83 2.88 9.75
CA ALA A 75 4.61 2.22 10.19
C ALA A 75 4.84 1.33 11.42
N ASP A 76 3.77 1.01 12.13
CA ASP A 76 3.82 0.04 13.22
C ASP A 76 3.99 -1.38 12.64
N ALA A 77 5.20 -1.91 12.74
CA ALA A 77 5.55 -3.25 12.26
C ALA A 77 4.78 -4.37 12.98
N SER A 78 4.18 -4.09 14.12
CA SER A 78 3.31 -5.05 14.80
C SER A 78 1.91 -5.14 14.17
N ARG A 79 1.57 -4.13 13.37
CA ARG A 79 0.25 -3.99 12.75
C ARG A 79 0.28 -4.14 11.24
N PHE A 80 1.33 -3.64 10.58
CA PHE A 80 1.40 -3.60 9.11
C PHE A 80 2.68 -4.22 8.59
N LEU A 81 2.54 -5.02 7.54
CA LEU A 81 3.63 -5.57 6.74
C LEU A 81 3.34 -5.32 5.25
N THR A 82 4.38 -5.42 4.43
CA THR A 82 4.24 -5.45 2.97
C THR A 82 5.04 -6.61 2.40
N ASP A 83 4.68 -7.06 1.20
CA ASP A 83 5.45 -8.08 0.48
C ASP A 83 6.34 -7.48 -0.62
N GLU A 84 6.97 -8.34 -1.40
CA GLU A 84 7.83 -7.96 -2.52
C GLU A 84 7.07 -7.26 -3.66
N ASP A 85 5.77 -7.51 -3.80
CA ASP A 85 4.90 -6.91 -4.81
C ASP A 85 4.30 -5.58 -4.33
N GLY A 86 4.50 -5.23 -3.06
CA GLY A 86 3.99 -4.01 -2.44
C GLY A 86 2.57 -4.14 -1.90
N ALA A 87 2.00 -5.34 -1.88
CA ALA A 87 0.72 -5.59 -1.22
C ALA A 87 0.85 -5.33 0.29
N LEU A 88 -0.18 -4.72 0.86
CA LEU A 88 -0.21 -4.35 2.26
C LEU A 88 -1.01 -5.38 3.07
N TYR A 89 -0.52 -5.72 4.25
CA TYR A 89 -1.14 -6.65 5.18
C TYR A 89 -1.34 -6.01 6.55
N CYS A 90 -2.50 -6.26 7.17
CA CYS A 90 -2.85 -5.74 8.49
C CYS A 90 -3.11 -6.87 9.48
N ALA A 91 -2.55 -6.76 10.69
CA ALA A 91 -2.69 -7.76 11.74
C ALA A 91 -4.09 -7.81 12.38
N ASP A 92 -4.83 -6.71 12.35
CA ASP A 92 -6.11 -6.60 13.08
C ASP A 92 -7.32 -7.13 12.28
N ALA A 93 -7.10 -7.63 11.07
CA ALA A 93 -8.13 -8.06 10.09
C ALA A 93 -9.20 -6.97 9.79
N VAL A 94 -8.95 -5.74 10.21
CA VAL A 94 -9.81 -4.58 9.95
C VAL A 94 -9.05 -3.60 9.08
N GLU A 95 -9.55 -3.41 7.88
CA GLU A 95 -9.01 -2.41 6.95
C GLU A 95 -9.15 -1.01 7.56
N PRO A 96 -8.10 -0.19 7.56
CA PRO A 96 -8.18 1.18 8.05
C PRO A 96 -9.23 1.97 7.27
N ASP A 97 -10.11 2.67 7.95
CA ASP A 97 -11.08 3.56 7.32
C ASP A 97 -10.40 4.87 6.89
N ALA A 98 -10.05 4.96 5.61
CA ALA A 98 -9.36 6.13 5.08
C ALA A 98 -10.19 7.41 5.12
N SER A 99 -11.53 7.33 5.26
CA SER A 99 -12.39 8.52 5.39
C SER A 99 -12.17 9.26 6.72
N LEU A 100 -11.57 8.57 7.70
CA LEU A 100 -11.26 9.13 9.02
C LEU A 100 -9.82 9.65 9.13
N TRP A 101 -9.02 9.55 8.06
CA TRP A 101 -7.61 9.93 8.09
C TRP A 101 -7.43 11.46 8.09
N ALA A 102 -6.50 11.93 8.92
CA ALA A 102 -5.97 13.28 8.82
C ALA A 102 -4.96 13.35 7.65
N ILE A 103 -5.49 13.45 6.41
CA ILE A 103 -4.66 13.52 5.20
C ILE A 103 -3.87 14.83 5.24
N SER A 104 -2.56 14.73 5.10
CA SER A 104 -1.64 15.86 5.21
C SER A 104 -0.91 16.19 3.92
N ARG A 105 -0.93 15.29 2.94
CA ARG A 105 -0.24 15.40 1.66
C ARG A 105 -0.85 14.45 0.65
N ILE A 106 -0.88 14.82 -0.62
CA ILE A 106 -1.25 13.94 -1.72
C ILE A 106 -0.14 13.96 -2.76
N LEU A 107 0.47 12.80 -3.03
CA LEU A 107 1.40 12.64 -4.14
C LEU A 107 0.60 12.37 -5.40
N VAL A 108 0.92 13.09 -6.47
CA VAL A 108 0.39 12.85 -7.81
C VAL A 108 1.45 12.06 -8.58
N CYS A 109 1.15 10.81 -8.93
CA CYS A 109 2.08 9.91 -9.58
C CYS A 109 1.63 9.60 -11.01
N GLU A 110 2.58 9.26 -11.89
CA GLU A 110 2.28 8.76 -13.22
C GLU A 110 1.59 7.39 -13.16
N GLU A 111 0.77 7.08 -14.18
CA GLU A 111 0.12 5.76 -14.28
C GLU A 111 1.14 4.63 -14.45
N ASP A 112 2.08 4.81 -15.39
CA ASP A 112 3.08 3.80 -15.75
C ASP A 112 4.24 3.74 -14.75
N ALA A 113 4.40 4.77 -13.92
CA ALA A 113 5.47 4.90 -12.94
C ALA A 113 4.91 5.35 -11.59
N ILE A 114 4.02 4.54 -11.01
CA ILE A 114 3.30 4.84 -9.76
C ILE A 114 4.20 5.18 -8.56
N SER A 115 5.49 4.85 -8.64
CA SER A 115 6.49 5.24 -7.65
C SER A 115 7.10 6.62 -7.89
N VAL A 116 6.87 7.22 -9.07
CA VAL A 116 7.40 8.53 -9.43
C VAL A 116 6.31 9.58 -9.25
N ALA A 117 6.48 10.41 -8.23
CA ALA A 117 5.61 11.57 -8.05
C ALA A 117 6.02 12.66 -9.04
N VAL A 118 5.07 13.15 -9.84
CA VAL A 118 5.23 14.31 -10.71
C VAL A 118 4.94 15.61 -9.97
N ALA A 119 4.11 15.53 -8.93
CA ALA A 119 3.76 16.69 -8.11
C ALA A 119 3.32 16.28 -6.69
N ASP A 120 3.28 17.29 -5.82
CA ASP A 120 2.79 17.23 -4.46
C ASP A 120 1.68 18.25 -4.23
N ILE A 121 0.59 17.83 -3.62
CA ILE A 121 -0.46 18.71 -3.12
C ILE A 121 -0.29 18.80 -1.60
N GLU A 122 0.10 19.98 -1.12
CA GLU A 122 0.26 20.28 0.33
C GLU A 122 -0.73 21.34 0.81
N ASP A 123 -1.46 21.99 -0.10
CA ASP A 123 -2.51 22.93 0.26
C ASP A 123 -3.65 22.21 0.97
N ALA A 124 -3.85 22.54 2.24
CA ALA A 124 -4.84 21.90 3.08
C ALA A 124 -6.29 22.09 2.59
N ALA A 125 -6.59 23.20 1.89
CA ALA A 125 -7.93 23.43 1.35
C ALA A 125 -8.19 22.48 0.17
N VAL A 126 -7.19 22.30 -0.71
CA VAL A 126 -7.26 21.36 -1.85
C VAL A 126 -7.35 19.93 -1.35
N ILE A 127 -6.50 19.54 -0.38
CA ILE A 127 -6.52 18.20 0.22
C ILE A 127 -7.89 17.88 0.82
N ASN A 128 -8.43 18.79 1.62
CA ASN A 128 -9.74 18.60 2.26
C ASN A 128 -10.86 18.51 1.23
N GLU A 129 -10.79 19.29 0.14
CA GLU A 129 -11.78 19.24 -0.92
C GLU A 129 -11.71 17.93 -1.72
N ILE A 130 -10.50 17.42 -2.05
CA ILE A 130 -10.31 16.10 -2.67
C ILE A 130 -10.90 15.01 -1.77
N ALA A 131 -10.57 15.03 -0.47
CA ALA A 131 -11.08 14.05 0.49
C ALA A 131 -12.62 14.12 0.59
N ARG A 132 -13.17 15.32 0.72
CA ARG A 132 -14.62 15.54 0.77
C ARG A 132 -15.32 15.01 -0.50
N VAL A 133 -14.83 15.38 -1.68
CA VAL A 133 -15.39 14.91 -2.96
C VAL A 133 -15.31 13.40 -3.03
N TRP A 134 -14.17 12.81 -2.68
CA TRP A 134 -13.99 11.36 -2.76
C TRP A 134 -14.87 10.59 -1.78
N PHE A 135 -14.88 10.96 -0.50
CA PHE A 135 -15.54 10.18 0.54
C PHE A 135 -17.05 10.47 0.68
N GLU A 136 -17.50 11.69 0.39
CA GLU A 136 -18.87 12.12 0.68
C GLU A 136 -19.78 12.17 -0.56
N SER A 137 -19.22 12.22 -1.80
CA SER A 137 -20.04 12.31 -3.01
C SER A 137 -20.67 10.97 -3.38
N GLN A 138 -21.78 11.05 -4.11
CA GLN A 138 -22.45 9.90 -4.66
C GLN A 138 -21.63 9.30 -5.81
N LYS A 139 -21.77 7.97 -5.97
CA LYS A 139 -21.12 7.23 -7.06
C LYS A 139 -21.71 7.66 -8.41
N ASP A 140 -20.81 7.89 -9.35
CA ASP A 140 -21.09 8.11 -10.77
C ASP A 140 -20.70 6.90 -11.62
N GLU A 141 -20.92 7.00 -12.93
CA GLU A 141 -20.45 6.05 -13.94
C GLU A 141 -19.30 6.70 -14.72
N LEU A 142 -18.24 5.92 -14.97
CA LEU A 142 -17.17 6.39 -15.86
C LEU A 142 -17.68 6.48 -17.30
N PRO A 143 -17.21 7.48 -18.07
CA PRO A 143 -17.39 7.49 -19.53
C PRO A 143 -16.88 6.20 -20.18
N LEU A 144 -17.46 5.82 -21.32
CA LEU A 144 -17.01 4.65 -22.09
C LEU A 144 -15.72 4.91 -22.87
N GLU A 145 -15.43 6.18 -23.13
CA GLU A 145 -14.21 6.61 -23.79
C GLU A 145 -12.99 6.40 -22.88
N SER A 146 -11.82 6.31 -23.50
CA SER A 146 -10.56 6.26 -22.75
C SER A 146 -10.21 7.65 -22.21
N ALA A 147 -9.73 7.70 -20.98
CA ALA A 147 -9.16 8.92 -20.41
C ALA A 147 -7.91 9.36 -21.20
N THR A 148 -7.75 10.66 -21.37
CA THR A 148 -6.57 11.27 -22.01
C THR A 148 -5.38 11.35 -21.08
N THR A 149 -5.65 11.46 -19.78
CA THR A 149 -4.62 11.48 -18.73
C THR A 149 -5.09 10.65 -17.55
N VAL A 150 -4.20 9.83 -17.04
CA VAL A 150 -4.42 9.08 -15.80
C VAL A 150 -3.30 9.42 -14.82
N ARG A 151 -3.67 9.66 -13.57
CA ARG A 151 -2.74 9.88 -12.46
C ARG A 151 -3.14 9.02 -11.27
N ARG A 152 -2.15 8.55 -10.54
CA ARG A 152 -2.34 7.89 -9.25
C ARG A 152 -2.18 8.91 -8.15
N LEU A 153 -3.23 9.14 -7.36
CA LEU A 153 -3.21 10.02 -6.20
C LEU A 153 -2.97 9.18 -4.94
N LYS A 154 -1.87 9.43 -4.23
CA LYS A 154 -1.49 8.74 -3.00
C LYS A 154 -1.65 9.67 -1.80
N MET A 155 -2.68 9.44 -1.03
CA MET A 155 -3.03 10.22 0.16
C MET A 155 -2.21 9.74 1.35
N ALA A 156 -1.34 10.61 1.89
CA ALA A 156 -0.54 10.37 3.07
C ALA A 156 -1.22 10.92 4.32
N SER A 157 -1.21 10.17 5.41
CA SER A 157 -1.75 10.59 6.70
C SER A 157 -0.68 10.52 7.79
N LYS A 158 -0.81 11.40 8.78
CA LYS A 158 0.00 11.34 10.01
C LYS A 158 -0.44 10.20 10.93
N ASP A 159 -1.68 9.73 10.79
CA ASP A 159 -2.24 8.66 11.62
C ASP A 159 -1.68 7.28 11.20
N PHE A 160 -1.30 7.16 9.92
CA PHE A 160 -0.75 5.94 9.33
C PHE A 160 0.55 6.25 8.55
N PRO A 161 1.64 6.64 9.25
CA PRO A 161 2.90 6.96 8.59
C PRO A 161 3.43 5.74 7.82
N GLY A 162 3.94 5.96 6.63
CA GLY A 162 4.45 4.90 5.76
C GLY A 162 3.39 4.17 4.94
N ILE A 163 2.11 4.54 5.06
CA ILE A 163 1.00 3.94 4.32
C ILE A 163 0.26 5.04 3.54
N TYR A 164 -0.06 4.73 2.28
CA TYR A 164 -0.89 5.57 1.43
C TYR A 164 -2.27 4.95 1.22
N TYR A 165 -3.29 5.79 1.18
CA TYR A 165 -4.56 5.45 0.55
C TYR A 165 -4.57 6.02 -0.87
N CYS A 166 -4.92 5.22 -1.85
CA CYS A 166 -4.69 5.51 -3.26
C CYS A 166 -5.98 5.47 -4.06
N ILE A 167 -6.17 6.47 -4.91
CA ILE A 167 -7.22 6.52 -5.93
C ILE A 167 -6.61 6.94 -7.26
N ASN A 168 -7.30 6.69 -8.36
CA ASN A 168 -6.91 7.20 -9.66
C ASN A 168 -7.68 8.48 -9.98
N TYR A 169 -7.04 9.38 -10.72
CA TYR A 169 -7.63 10.55 -11.33
C TYR A 169 -7.62 10.37 -12.84
N TYR A 170 -8.77 10.41 -13.46
CA TYR A 170 -8.98 10.28 -14.91
C TYR A 170 -9.44 11.61 -15.46
N LEU A 171 -8.75 12.12 -16.49
CA LEU A 171 -9.15 13.31 -17.25
C LEU A 171 -9.52 12.88 -18.66
N TYR A 172 -10.65 13.35 -19.19
CA TYR A 172 -11.16 13.05 -20.51
C TYR A 172 -10.99 14.22 -21.47
N GLU A 173 -11.16 13.96 -22.76
CA GLU A 173 -10.97 14.95 -23.84
C GLU A 173 -11.95 16.13 -23.74
N ASP A 174 -13.15 15.90 -23.23
CA ASP A 174 -14.18 16.93 -23.01
C ASP A 174 -13.93 17.80 -21.79
N GLY A 175 -12.84 17.54 -21.05
CA GLY A 175 -12.46 18.24 -19.84
C GLY A 175 -13.15 17.70 -18.57
N SER A 176 -14.01 16.69 -18.68
CA SER A 176 -14.54 16.02 -17.50
C SER A 176 -13.46 15.22 -16.79
N ALA A 177 -13.52 15.17 -15.46
CA ALA A 177 -12.56 14.41 -14.67
C ALA A 177 -13.25 13.57 -13.61
N TYR A 178 -12.64 12.43 -13.25
CA TYR A 178 -13.20 11.50 -12.28
C TYR A 178 -12.12 10.99 -11.32
N PHE A 179 -12.46 10.90 -10.05
CA PHE A 179 -11.76 10.01 -9.13
C PHE A 179 -12.29 8.59 -9.29
N TYR A 180 -11.39 7.62 -9.27
CA TYR A 180 -11.76 6.22 -9.50
C TYR A 180 -10.96 5.25 -8.64
N ASP A 181 -11.66 4.30 -8.03
CA ASP A 181 -11.06 3.14 -7.37
C ASP A 181 -11.35 1.88 -8.21
N MET A 182 -10.29 1.28 -8.72
CA MET A 182 -10.36 0.07 -9.55
C MET A 182 -10.90 -1.14 -8.79
N THR A 183 -10.67 -1.22 -7.48
CA THR A 183 -11.06 -2.36 -6.64
C THR A 183 -12.57 -2.39 -6.43
N THR A 184 -13.13 -1.26 -6.01
CA THR A 184 -14.58 -1.12 -5.74
C THR A 184 -15.39 -0.68 -6.96
N ARG A 185 -14.69 -0.28 -8.03
CA ARG A 185 -15.29 0.34 -9.24
C ARG A 185 -16.13 1.57 -8.88
N ARG A 186 -15.69 2.31 -7.89
CA ARG A 186 -16.30 3.56 -7.52
C ARG A 186 -15.72 4.68 -8.37
N ALA A 187 -16.59 5.40 -9.07
CA ALA A 187 -16.25 6.61 -9.79
C ALA A 187 -16.95 7.81 -9.14
N ILE A 188 -16.30 8.96 -9.10
CA ILE A 188 -16.84 10.21 -8.58
C ILE A 188 -16.46 11.33 -9.55
N LEU A 189 -17.44 12.05 -10.08
CA LEU A 189 -17.20 13.22 -10.92
C LEU A 189 -16.48 14.30 -10.10
N VAL A 190 -15.35 14.78 -10.62
CA VAL A 190 -14.56 15.85 -9.99
C VAL A 190 -15.12 17.20 -10.44
N PRO A 191 -15.47 18.12 -9.52
CA PRO A 191 -15.82 19.48 -9.89
C PRO A 191 -14.71 20.14 -10.71
N ALA A 192 -15.05 20.84 -11.80
CA ALA A 192 -14.07 21.44 -12.71
C ALA A 192 -13.06 22.34 -11.98
N ALA A 193 -13.52 23.19 -11.05
CA ALA A 193 -12.65 24.04 -10.24
C ALA A 193 -11.65 23.26 -9.35
N LEU A 194 -11.98 22.04 -8.95
CA LEU A 194 -11.06 21.17 -8.23
C LEU A 194 -10.10 20.46 -9.21
N GLY A 195 -10.61 20.03 -10.35
CA GLY A 195 -9.79 19.40 -11.40
C GLY A 195 -8.64 20.33 -11.86
N GLU A 196 -8.89 21.63 -11.98
CA GLU A 196 -7.87 22.63 -12.32
C GLU A 196 -6.76 22.79 -11.26
N GLN A 197 -6.98 22.32 -10.04
CA GLN A 197 -6.02 22.40 -8.93
C GLN A 197 -5.17 21.12 -8.80
N ILE A 198 -5.47 20.08 -9.58
CA ILE A 198 -4.68 18.84 -9.59
C ILE A 198 -3.56 19.00 -10.62
N PRO A 199 -2.29 19.07 -10.18
CA PRO A 199 -1.17 19.21 -11.09
C PRO A 199 -1.00 17.95 -11.94
N LEU A 200 -0.78 18.11 -13.23
CA LEU A 200 -0.63 16.99 -14.17
C LEU A 200 0.81 16.86 -14.69
N GLU A 201 1.64 17.89 -14.44
CA GLU A 201 3.06 17.99 -14.85
C GLU A 201 3.93 18.38 -13.65
#